data_117e716865f30ca149700aefe2efc521
#
_entry.id   117e716865f30ca149700aefe2efc521
#
_cell.length_a   1.000
_cell.length_b   1.000
_cell.length_c   1.000
_cell.angle_alpha   90.00
_cell.angle_beta   90.00
_cell.angle_gamma   90.00
#
_symmetry.space_group_name_H-M   'P 1'
#
loop_
_entity.id
_entity.type
_entity.pdbx_description
1 polymer ?
#
loop_
_entity_poly.entity_id
_entity_poly.type
_entity_poly.pdbx_seq_one_letter_code
_entity_poly.pdbx_strand_id
1 'polypeptide(L)'
;GICEVNAAPGFRMHVAPTEGKPRDVAGPVMDLLFPPGAPSKIPIAAVTGTNGKTTTARMLAHIQKMNGFTVGLCTTDGVYIDGERTVAGDMTGPQSAQMVLRDPDVDLAVLETARGGLLRAGMGYRSCNVGAVLNISEDHLGIKGVDTLEQLAEVKRIVVEVARDCAVLNADDLHCLRMADHTEAARIAYVTMNPRHDLVRKHLRAGGLAAVLEEGINGHMITLYDKGAHLPLLWTHLIPATIEGKALHNVQNAMFAAVMA
;
A
#
# COMPACT_ATOMS: atom_id res chain seq x y z
N GLY A 1 6.03 -45.24 12.47
CA GLY A 1 4.66 -44.85 12.21
C GLY A 1 4.37 -43.44 12.66
N ILE A 2 3.34 -42.79 12.11
CA ILE A 2 2.86 -41.46 12.58
C ILE A 2 1.96 -41.74 13.78
N CYS A 3 2.28 -41.11 14.95
CA CYS A 3 1.47 -41.29 16.16
C CYS A 3 0.32 -40.30 16.22
N GLU A 4 0.59 -39.01 15.87
CA GLU A 4 -0.39 -37.92 15.81
C GLU A 4 0.08 -36.79 14.91
N VAL A 5 -0.85 -35.92 14.54
CA VAL A 5 -0.56 -34.66 13.80
C VAL A 5 -1.02 -33.48 14.66
N ASN A 6 -0.12 -32.57 14.97
CA ASN A 6 -0.37 -31.39 15.79
C ASN A 6 -0.34 -30.14 14.92
N ALA A 7 -1.41 -29.33 14.98
CA ALA A 7 -1.48 -28.03 14.28
C ALA A 7 -0.52 -26.97 14.88
N ALA A 8 -0.14 -27.12 16.16
CA ALA A 8 0.74 -26.20 16.87
C ALA A 8 1.74 -27.00 17.74
N PRO A 9 2.73 -27.68 17.15
CA PRO A 9 3.65 -28.53 17.87
C PRO A 9 4.56 -27.71 18.78
N GLY A 10 4.73 -28.16 20.02
CA GLY A 10 5.71 -27.59 20.93
C GLY A 10 7.12 -28.09 20.64
N PHE A 11 8.09 -27.21 20.48
CA PHE A 11 9.48 -27.59 20.20
C PHE A 11 10.35 -27.73 21.44
N ARG A 12 9.90 -27.20 22.60
CA ARG A 12 10.73 -27.13 23.82
C ARG A 12 11.30 -28.49 24.24
N MET A 13 10.49 -29.55 24.18
CA MET A 13 10.91 -30.91 24.55
C MET A 13 12.06 -31.45 23.67
N HIS A 14 12.21 -30.93 22.47
CA HIS A 14 13.26 -31.32 21.55
C HIS A 14 14.50 -30.43 21.65
N VAL A 15 14.32 -29.07 21.71
CA VAL A 15 15.43 -28.12 21.72
C VAL A 15 16.06 -27.92 23.10
N ALA A 16 15.26 -28.12 24.17
CA ALA A 16 15.72 -28.01 25.56
C ALA A 16 15.06 -29.10 26.43
N PRO A 17 15.37 -30.40 26.21
CA PRO A 17 14.82 -31.47 27.02
C PRO A 17 15.31 -31.42 28.45
N THR A 18 14.50 -31.87 29.42
CA THR A 18 14.93 -32.00 30.81
C THR A 18 16.00 -33.07 30.97
N GLU A 19 15.91 -34.14 30.16
CA GLU A 19 16.90 -35.21 30.11
C GLU A 19 17.21 -35.58 28.66
N GLY A 20 18.45 -35.94 28.38
CA GLY A 20 18.89 -36.32 27.03
C GLY A 20 19.55 -35.17 26.27
N LYS A 21 19.89 -35.43 25.00
CA LYS A 21 20.56 -34.43 24.13
C LYS A 21 19.55 -33.57 23.40
N PRO A 22 19.78 -32.23 23.36
CA PRO A 22 19.00 -31.35 22.49
C PRO A 22 19.05 -31.77 21.02
N ARG A 23 17.92 -31.56 20.33
CA ARG A 23 17.80 -31.78 18.87
C ARG A 23 17.28 -30.51 18.23
N ASP A 24 17.95 -30.05 17.22
CA ASP A 24 17.42 -28.97 16.37
C ASP A 24 16.30 -29.54 15.48
N VAL A 25 15.07 -29.23 15.84
CA VAL A 25 13.89 -29.55 15.03
C VAL A 25 13.31 -28.29 14.37
N ALA A 26 13.70 -27.10 14.85
CA ALA A 26 13.21 -25.84 14.31
C ALA A 26 13.95 -25.48 13.00
N GLY A 27 15.27 -25.73 12.92
CA GLY A 27 16.06 -25.50 11.72
C GLY A 27 15.48 -26.22 10.50
N PRO A 28 15.33 -27.56 10.52
CA PRO A 28 14.74 -28.30 9.40
C PRO A 28 13.32 -27.86 9.01
N VAL A 29 12.49 -27.41 9.97
CA VAL A 29 11.16 -26.84 9.67
C VAL A 29 11.30 -25.50 8.95
N MET A 30 12.24 -24.64 9.40
CA MET A 30 12.49 -23.36 8.75
C MET A 30 13.06 -23.56 7.34
N ASP A 31 13.99 -24.51 7.16
CA ASP A 31 14.55 -24.85 5.84
C ASP A 31 13.49 -25.41 4.87
N LEU A 32 12.49 -26.13 5.41
CA LEU A 32 11.36 -26.62 4.63
C LEU A 32 10.42 -25.47 4.20
N LEU A 33 10.11 -24.56 5.13
CA LEU A 33 9.21 -23.43 4.87
C LEU A 33 9.87 -22.33 4.03
N PHE A 34 11.16 -22.12 4.24
CA PHE A 34 11.96 -21.10 3.58
C PHE A 34 13.27 -21.71 3.06
N PRO A 35 13.21 -22.49 1.96
CA PRO A 35 14.43 -23.04 1.35
C PRO A 35 15.46 -21.93 1.06
N PRO A 36 16.77 -22.24 1.03
CA PRO A 36 17.79 -21.25 0.69
C PRO A 36 17.48 -20.52 -0.62
N GLY A 37 17.37 -19.18 -0.53
CA GLY A 37 16.99 -18.32 -1.66
C GLY A 37 15.50 -18.10 -1.86
N ALA A 38 14.61 -18.76 -1.09
CA ALA A 38 13.19 -18.46 -1.11
C ALA A 38 12.90 -17.09 -0.47
N PRO A 39 12.03 -16.27 -1.06
CA PRO A 39 11.66 -15.00 -0.46
C PRO A 39 10.89 -15.23 0.86
N SER A 40 11.35 -14.57 1.93
CA SER A 40 10.66 -14.59 3.24
C SER A 40 9.75 -13.38 3.44
N LYS A 41 9.64 -12.53 2.41
CA LYS A 41 8.82 -11.30 2.42
C LYS A 41 8.21 -11.10 1.04
N ILE A 42 6.99 -10.63 1.02
CA ILE A 42 6.31 -10.18 -0.19
C ILE A 42 6.31 -8.66 -0.25
N PRO A 43 6.25 -8.04 -1.44
CA PRO A 43 6.04 -6.60 -1.58
C PRO A 43 4.74 -6.14 -0.94
N ILE A 44 4.79 -4.98 -0.30
CA ILE A 44 3.64 -4.34 0.34
C ILE A 44 3.45 -2.96 -0.24
N ALA A 45 2.27 -2.70 -0.78
CA ALA A 45 1.78 -1.37 -1.12
C ALA A 45 0.70 -0.94 -0.13
N ALA A 46 0.93 0.14 0.61
CA ALA A 46 0.02 0.64 1.63
C ALA A 46 -0.63 1.95 1.20
N VAL A 47 -1.94 2.07 1.37
CA VAL A 47 -2.72 3.24 0.93
C VAL A 47 -3.50 3.82 2.11
N THR A 48 -3.31 5.11 2.38
CA THR A 48 -4.13 5.87 3.33
C THR A 48 -4.58 7.20 2.73
N GLY A 49 -5.43 7.90 3.43
CA GLY A 49 -6.00 9.19 3.04
C GLY A 49 -7.37 9.37 3.69
N THR A 50 -7.97 10.53 3.54
CA THR A 50 -9.35 10.75 3.96
C THR A 50 -10.29 10.02 3.00
N ASN A 51 -10.18 10.30 1.71
CA ASN A 51 -11.02 9.74 0.66
C ASN A 51 -10.20 8.97 -0.39
N GLY A 52 -10.86 8.06 -1.13
CA GLY A 52 -10.27 7.37 -2.28
C GLY A 52 -9.48 6.10 -1.98
N LYS A 53 -9.22 5.76 -0.72
CA LYS A 53 -8.40 4.61 -0.30
C LYS A 53 -8.81 3.29 -0.96
N THR A 54 -10.07 2.89 -0.78
CA THR A 54 -10.63 1.65 -1.31
C THR A 54 -10.55 1.61 -2.84
N THR A 55 -10.91 2.70 -3.50
CA THR A 55 -10.86 2.80 -4.97
C THR A 55 -9.43 2.67 -5.48
N THR A 56 -8.48 3.41 -4.90
CA THR A 56 -7.06 3.34 -5.27
C THR A 56 -6.49 1.94 -5.02
N ALA A 57 -6.76 1.36 -3.84
CA ALA A 57 -6.29 0.01 -3.51
C ALA A 57 -6.83 -1.05 -4.48
N ARG A 58 -8.11 -0.97 -4.86
CA ARG A 58 -8.71 -1.88 -5.84
C ARG A 58 -8.13 -1.70 -7.24
N MET A 59 -7.92 -0.45 -7.70
CA MET A 59 -7.28 -0.18 -8.99
C MET A 59 -5.85 -0.74 -9.01
N LEU A 60 -5.07 -0.50 -7.96
CA LEU A 60 -3.71 -1.03 -7.85
C LEU A 60 -3.70 -2.57 -7.82
N ALA A 61 -4.58 -3.18 -7.03
CA ALA A 61 -4.70 -4.64 -6.98
C ALA A 61 -5.05 -5.23 -8.35
N HIS A 62 -5.94 -4.56 -9.10
CA HIS A 62 -6.28 -4.97 -10.45
C HIS A 62 -5.09 -4.87 -11.40
N ILE A 63 -4.34 -3.76 -11.36
CA ILE A 63 -3.13 -3.57 -12.20
C ILE A 63 -2.12 -4.70 -11.91
N GLN A 64 -1.85 -4.99 -10.64
CA GLN A 64 -0.88 -6.00 -10.26
C GLN A 64 -1.35 -7.43 -10.59
N LYS A 65 -2.65 -7.70 -10.45
CA LYS A 65 -3.24 -8.97 -10.92
C LYS A 65 -3.06 -9.15 -12.43
N MET A 66 -3.31 -8.09 -13.22
CA MET A 66 -3.09 -8.14 -14.67
C MET A 66 -1.61 -8.28 -15.05
N ASN A 67 -0.71 -7.90 -14.14
CA ASN A 67 0.74 -8.12 -14.26
C ASN A 67 1.18 -9.52 -13.82
N GLY A 68 0.25 -10.39 -13.43
CA GLY A 68 0.48 -11.80 -13.14
C GLY A 68 0.75 -12.14 -11.67
N PHE A 69 0.59 -11.18 -10.74
CA PHE A 69 0.72 -11.44 -9.31
C PHE A 69 -0.57 -11.98 -8.70
N THR A 70 -0.46 -12.94 -7.79
CA THR A 70 -1.53 -13.29 -6.85
C THR A 70 -1.60 -12.20 -5.77
N VAL A 71 -2.60 -11.33 -5.89
CA VAL A 71 -2.70 -10.14 -5.03
C VAL A 71 -3.58 -10.42 -3.82
N GLY A 72 -3.02 -10.17 -2.64
CA GLY A 72 -3.78 -10.04 -1.40
C GLY A 72 -4.17 -8.58 -1.15
N LEU A 73 -5.47 -8.33 -0.96
CA LEU A 73 -6.02 -6.99 -0.78
C LEU A 73 -6.86 -6.92 0.48
N CYS A 74 -6.68 -5.91 1.33
CA CYS A 74 -7.61 -5.58 2.39
C CYS A 74 -8.20 -4.18 2.22
N THR A 75 -9.51 -4.06 2.43
CA THR A 75 -10.30 -2.84 2.26
C THR A 75 -11.40 -2.72 3.32
N THR A 76 -12.16 -1.62 3.29
CA THR A 76 -13.36 -1.43 4.15
C THR A 76 -14.46 -2.47 3.92
N ASP A 77 -14.47 -3.21 2.81
CA ASP A 77 -15.50 -4.21 2.50
C ASP A 77 -15.02 -5.65 2.67
N GLY A 78 -13.72 -5.87 2.88
CA GLY A 78 -13.23 -7.24 3.09
C GLY A 78 -11.75 -7.46 2.84
N VAL A 79 -11.37 -8.71 3.02
CA VAL A 79 -10.11 -9.29 2.54
C VAL A 79 -10.38 -10.04 1.24
N TYR A 80 -9.53 -9.85 0.27
CA TYR A 80 -9.59 -10.49 -1.05
C TYR A 80 -8.25 -11.15 -1.36
N ILE A 81 -8.30 -12.39 -1.85
CA ILE A 81 -7.15 -13.11 -2.38
C ILE A 81 -7.42 -13.37 -3.85
N ASP A 82 -6.53 -12.92 -4.70
CA ASP A 82 -6.66 -12.98 -6.16
C ASP A 82 -8.01 -12.49 -6.72
N GLY A 83 -8.59 -11.46 -6.07
CA GLY A 83 -9.87 -10.86 -6.46
C GLY A 83 -11.10 -11.55 -5.87
N GLU A 84 -10.97 -12.69 -5.21
CA GLU A 84 -12.05 -13.36 -4.50
C GLU A 84 -12.12 -12.90 -3.04
N ARG A 85 -13.32 -12.51 -2.59
CA ARG A 85 -13.51 -12.06 -1.21
C ARG A 85 -13.56 -13.23 -0.25
N THR A 86 -12.53 -13.38 0.57
CA THR A 86 -12.41 -14.43 1.58
C THR A 86 -13.04 -14.06 2.92
N VAL A 87 -12.99 -12.77 3.30
CA VAL A 87 -13.59 -12.26 4.54
C VAL A 87 -14.37 -10.99 4.22
N ALA A 88 -15.59 -10.86 4.73
CA ALA A 88 -16.41 -9.65 4.59
C ALA A 88 -16.32 -8.76 5.83
N GLY A 89 -16.41 -7.43 5.66
CA GLY A 89 -16.43 -6.43 6.73
C GLY A 89 -15.33 -5.40 6.62
N ASP A 90 -15.26 -4.46 7.57
CA ASP A 90 -14.18 -3.46 7.62
C ASP A 90 -12.85 -4.12 7.99
N MET A 91 -12.02 -4.30 6.98
CA MET A 91 -10.72 -5.00 7.05
C MET A 91 -9.54 -4.05 6.83
N THR A 92 -9.62 -2.81 7.33
CA THR A 92 -8.56 -1.78 7.19
C THR A 92 -7.60 -1.71 8.38
N GLY A 93 -7.63 -2.72 9.25
CA GLY A 93 -6.83 -2.79 10.47
C GLY A 93 -5.63 -3.75 10.37
N PRO A 94 -4.80 -3.81 11.44
CA PRO A 94 -3.58 -4.63 11.46
C PRO A 94 -3.85 -6.12 11.38
N GLN A 95 -4.97 -6.62 11.90
CA GLN A 95 -5.31 -8.04 11.83
C GLN A 95 -5.58 -8.47 10.38
N SER A 96 -6.28 -7.65 9.62
CA SER A 96 -6.56 -7.91 8.19
C SER A 96 -5.30 -7.87 7.35
N ALA A 97 -4.40 -6.91 7.63
CA ALA A 97 -3.09 -6.89 7.01
C ALA A 97 -2.31 -8.19 7.29
N GLN A 98 -2.34 -8.68 8.53
CA GLN A 98 -1.69 -9.95 8.88
C GLN A 98 -2.35 -11.16 8.24
N MET A 99 -3.68 -11.16 8.00
CA MET A 99 -4.35 -12.23 7.24
C MET A 99 -3.77 -12.34 5.83
N VAL A 100 -3.70 -11.20 5.12
CA VAL A 100 -3.11 -11.13 3.77
C VAL A 100 -1.63 -11.55 3.78
N LEU A 101 -0.83 -11.03 4.71
CA LEU A 101 0.61 -11.28 4.77
C LEU A 101 1.00 -12.71 5.20
N ARG A 102 0.07 -13.48 5.76
CA ARG A 102 0.29 -14.88 6.16
C ARG A 102 -0.25 -15.88 5.16
N ASP A 103 -0.97 -15.42 4.16
CA ASP A 103 -1.50 -16.27 3.11
C ASP A 103 -0.36 -16.72 2.19
N PRO A 104 -0.11 -18.05 2.07
CA PRO A 104 1.03 -18.57 1.32
C PRO A 104 0.91 -18.37 -0.20
N ASP A 105 -0.29 -18.13 -0.70
CA ASP A 105 -0.55 -17.96 -2.14
C ASP A 105 -0.36 -16.51 -2.59
N VAL A 106 -0.20 -15.55 -1.66
CA VAL A 106 -0.08 -14.13 -1.97
C VAL A 106 1.35 -13.75 -2.34
N ASP A 107 1.51 -13.21 -3.55
CA ASP A 107 2.80 -12.71 -4.05
C ASP A 107 3.01 -11.23 -3.72
N LEU A 108 1.93 -10.43 -3.61
CA LEU A 108 1.96 -8.99 -3.36
C LEU A 108 0.75 -8.57 -2.53
N ALA A 109 0.98 -7.74 -1.52
CA ALA A 109 -0.07 -7.21 -0.65
C ALA A 109 -0.40 -5.75 -0.98
N VAL A 110 -1.69 -5.44 -1.17
CA VAL A 110 -2.24 -4.08 -1.24
C VAL A 110 -3.08 -3.84 0.00
N LEU A 111 -2.65 -2.93 0.85
CA LEU A 111 -3.22 -2.74 2.18
C LEU A 111 -3.85 -1.36 2.33
N GLU A 112 -5.17 -1.28 2.32
CA GLU A 112 -5.87 -0.07 2.76
C GLU A 112 -5.67 0.11 4.26
N THR A 113 -5.16 1.28 4.67
CA THR A 113 -4.84 1.58 6.06
C THR A 113 -5.68 2.76 6.53
N ALA A 114 -6.65 2.49 7.39
CA ALA A 114 -7.53 3.51 7.93
C ALA A 114 -7.02 4.03 9.29
N ARG A 115 -7.31 5.32 9.57
CA ARG A 115 -7.00 5.99 10.84
C ARG A 115 -7.42 5.18 12.07
N GLY A 116 -8.63 4.62 12.03
CA GLY A 116 -9.18 3.87 13.16
C GLY A 116 -8.37 2.63 13.53
N GLY A 117 -7.78 1.96 12.55
CA GLY A 117 -6.85 0.85 12.75
C GLY A 117 -5.53 1.33 13.37
N LEU A 118 -4.93 2.36 12.77
CA LEU A 118 -3.67 2.95 13.23
C LEU A 118 -3.72 3.38 14.71
N LEU A 119 -4.78 4.10 15.11
CA LEU A 119 -4.94 4.60 16.48
C LEU A 119 -5.24 3.51 17.51
N ARG A 120 -5.83 2.38 17.09
CA ARG A 120 -6.21 1.31 18.03
C ARG A 120 -5.11 0.29 18.25
N ALA A 121 -4.41 -0.08 17.19
CA ALA A 121 -3.53 -1.25 17.22
C ALA A 121 -2.32 -1.11 16.27
N GLY A 122 -2.06 0.09 15.75
CA GLY A 122 -0.95 0.34 14.84
C GLY A 122 -1.13 -0.33 13.47
N MET A 123 -0.02 -0.70 12.86
CA MET A 123 0.04 -1.37 11.56
C MET A 123 0.33 -2.86 11.73
N GLY A 124 -0.21 -3.70 10.86
CA GLY A 124 0.05 -5.14 10.87
C GLY A 124 1.43 -5.54 10.31
N TYR A 125 2.26 -4.57 9.93
CA TYR A 125 3.57 -4.73 9.30
C TYR A 125 4.54 -3.65 9.81
N ARG A 126 5.86 -3.91 9.68
CA ARG A 126 6.90 -2.98 10.15
C ARG A 126 7.31 -1.94 9.11
N SER A 127 7.19 -2.29 7.83
CA SER A 127 7.51 -1.42 6.70
C SER A 127 6.74 -1.87 5.48
N CYS A 128 6.52 -0.97 4.52
CA CYS A 128 6.01 -1.28 3.19
C CYS A 128 7.04 -0.87 2.14
N ASN A 129 6.91 -1.43 0.94
CA ASN A 129 7.71 -1.02 -0.21
C ASN A 129 7.23 0.33 -0.72
N VAL A 130 5.94 0.46 -0.96
CA VAL A 130 5.32 1.69 -1.42
C VAL A 130 4.26 2.14 -0.41
N GLY A 131 4.36 3.38 0.06
CA GLY A 131 3.38 4.00 0.95
C GLY A 131 2.75 5.21 0.27
N ALA A 132 1.42 5.33 0.26
CA ALA A 132 0.71 6.45 -0.35
C ALA A 132 -0.22 7.16 0.62
N VAL A 133 -0.21 8.50 0.59
CA VAL A 133 -1.20 9.36 1.25
C VAL A 133 -1.94 10.17 0.20
N LEU A 134 -3.24 9.87 0.03
CA LEU A 134 -4.04 10.40 -1.06
C LEU A 134 -4.48 11.85 -0.84
N ASN A 135 -4.94 12.15 0.37
CA ASN A 135 -5.44 13.48 0.75
C ASN A 135 -5.70 13.55 2.26
N ILE A 136 -5.71 14.77 2.77
CA ILE A 136 -6.09 15.11 4.15
C ILE A 136 -7.19 16.15 4.08
N SER A 137 -8.39 15.79 4.48
CA SER A 137 -9.54 16.70 4.56
C SER A 137 -10.34 16.44 5.82
N GLU A 138 -11.23 17.35 6.15
CA GLU A 138 -12.09 17.24 7.33
C GLU A 138 -12.95 15.99 7.23
N ASP A 139 -12.64 15.01 8.06
CA ASP A 139 -13.40 13.78 8.20
C ASP A 139 -13.12 13.16 9.57
N HIS A 140 -14.19 12.90 10.32
CA HIS A 140 -14.13 12.31 11.65
C HIS A 140 -13.23 13.06 12.66
N LEU A 141 -13.09 14.38 12.57
CA LEU A 141 -12.44 15.19 13.59
C LEU A 141 -13.24 15.13 14.91
N GLY A 142 -12.56 15.35 16.05
CA GLY A 142 -13.16 15.24 17.38
C GLY A 142 -13.30 13.82 17.92
N ILE A 143 -12.76 12.81 17.23
CA ILE A 143 -12.85 11.41 17.63
C ILE A 143 -11.46 10.87 18.01
N LYS A 144 -11.34 10.29 19.22
CA LYS A 144 -10.11 9.66 19.73
C LYS A 144 -8.90 10.58 19.80
N GLY A 145 -9.10 11.85 20.14
CA GLY A 145 -8.02 12.82 20.35
C GLY A 145 -7.39 13.34 19.05
N VAL A 146 -8.08 13.21 17.93
CA VAL A 146 -7.69 13.82 16.66
C VAL A 146 -8.70 14.92 16.35
N ASP A 147 -8.34 16.15 16.70
CA ASP A 147 -9.23 17.30 16.68
C ASP A 147 -8.92 18.27 15.52
N THR A 148 -7.73 18.17 14.93
CA THR A 148 -7.27 19.05 13.84
C THR A 148 -6.80 18.27 12.62
N LEU A 149 -6.71 18.95 11.48
CA LEU A 149 -6.16 18.39 10.23
C LEU A 149 -4.68 18.02 10.37
N GLU A 150 -3.93 18.80 11.13
CA GLU A 150 -2.51 18.53 11.41
C GLU A 150 -2.35 17.19 12.14
N GLN A 151 -3.14 16.97 13.21
CA GLN A 151 -3.13 15.72 13.95
C GLN A 151 -3.57 14.54 13.07
N LEU A 152 -4.57 14.75 12.20
CA LEU A 152 -5.00 13.74 11.24
C LEU A 152 -3.89 13.42 10.23
N ALA A 153 -3.17 14.44 9.77
CA ALA A 153 -2.01 14.28 8.88
C ALA A 153 -0.90 13.49 9.58
N GLU A 154 -0.57 13.78 10.83
CA GLU A 154 0.43 13.05 11.63
C GLU A 154 0.11 11.56 11.74
N VAL A 155 -1.16 11.22 12.01
CA VAL A 155 -1.57 9.80 12.09
C VAL A 155 -1.41 9.09 10.76
N LYS A 156 -1.80 9.74 9.65
CA LYS A 156 -1.71 9.12 8.31
C LYS A 156 -0.29 9.09 7.75
N ARG A 157 0.56 10.03 8.16
CA ARG A 157 1.96 10.15 7.75
C ARG A 157 2.77 8.89 8.04
N ILE A 158 2.43 8.14 9.08
CA ILE A 158 3.09 6.87 9.44
C ILE A 158 3.22 5.94 8.23
N VAL A 159 2.25 5.91 7.32
CA VAL A 159 2.28 5.03 6.14
C VAL A 159 3.47 5.36 5.21
N VAL A 160 3.82 6.63 5.07
CA VAL A 160 4.97 7.05 4.25
C VAL A 160 6.27 7.10 5.05
N GLU A 161 6.23 7.24 6.37
CA GLU A 161 7.42 7.12 7.23
C GLU A 161 8.01 5.69 7.20
N VAL A 162 7.15 4.68 7.09
CA VAL A 162 7.59 3.27 7.04
C VAL A 162 7.79 2.75 5.61
N ALA A 163 7.55 3.59 4.58
CA ALA A 163 7.83 3.25 3.19
C ALA A 163 9.35 3.19 2.97
N ARG A 164 9.81 2.17 2.23
CA ARG A 164 11.24 1.97 1.96
C ARG A 164 11.64 2.37 0.57
N ASP A 165 10.85 1.99 -0.41
CA ASP A 165 11.22 2.16 -1.82
C ASP A 165 10.64 3.45 -2.37
N CYS A 166 9.34 3.71 -2.14
CA CYS A 166 8.69 4.92 -2.63
C CYS A 166 7.60 5.44 -1.68
N ALA A 167 7.66 6.74 -1.39
CA ALA A 167 6.57 7.49 -0.77
C ALA A 167 5.79 8.25 -1.84
N VAL A 168 4.48 8.00 -1.96
CA VAL A 168 3.61 8.62 -2.98
C VAL A 168 2.71 9.64 -2.32
N LEU A 169 2.85 10.90 -2.72
CA LEU A 169 2.23 12.05 -2.07
C LEU A 169 1.41 12.89 -3.05
N ASN A 170 0.27 13.38 -2.58
CA ASN A 170 -0.55 14.34 -3.32
C ASN A 170 0.12 15.73 -3.28
N ALA A 171 0.57 16.20 -4.44
CA ALA A 171 1.17 17.53 -4.52
C ALA A 171 0.15 18.68 -4.42
N ASP A 172 -1.12 18.39 -4.70
CA ASP A 172 -2.21 19.39 -4.64
C ASP A 172 -2.76 19.55 -3.20
N ASP A 173 -2.24 18.77 -2.23
CA ASP A 173 -2.62 18.81 -0.82
C ASP A 173 -1.41 19.21 0.04
N LEU A 174 -1.51 20.37 0.71
CA LEU A 174 -0.41 20.92 1.49
C LEU A 174 0.02 20.01 2.67
N HIS A 175 -0.93 19.32 3.32
CA HIS A 175 -0.60 18.40 4.39
C HIS A 175 0.16 17.19 3.87
N CYS A 176 -0.24 16.66 2.70
CA CYS A 176 0.49 15.56 2.03
C CYS A 176 1.89 16.02 1.58
N LEU A 177 2.03 17.22 1.01
CA LEU A 177 3.33 17.75 0.60
C LEU A 177 4.34 17.82 1.74
N ARG A 178 3.91 18.28 2.92
CA ARG A 178 4.77 18.37 4.12
C ARG A 178 5.27 17.01 4.61
N MET A 179 4.62 15.91 4.23
CA MET A 179 5.05 14.56 4.60
C MET A 179 6.35 14.16 3.90
N ALA A 180 6.73 14.84 2.82
CA ALA A 180 8.00 14.61 2.13
C ALA A 180 9.23 14.78 3.05
N ASP A 181 9.14 15.65 4.06
CA ASP A 181 10.21 15.92 5.01
C ASP A 181 10.32 14.83 6.11
N HIS A 182 9.39 13.88 6.13
CA HIS A 182 9.27 12.87 7.19
C HIS A 182 9.43 11.43 6.68
N THR A 183 9.69 11.22 5.40
CA THR A 183 9.90 9.89 4.84
C THR A 183 11.38 9.62 4.59
N GLU A 184 11.81 8.39 4.86
CA GLU A 184 13.15 7.89 4.52
C GLU A 184 13.09 6.95 3.29
N ALA A 185 11.99 6.96 2.55
CA ALA A 185 11.87 6.18 1.32
C ALA A 185 12.96 6.58 0.32
N ALA A 186 13.50 5.60 -0.41
CA ALA A 186 14.54 5.82 -1.41
C ALA A 186 14.12 6.83 -2.49
N ARG A 187 12.80 6.95 -2.74
CA ARG A 187 12.22 7.87 -3.71
C ARG A 187 10.94 8.50 -3.17
N ILE A 188 10.67 9.72 -3.62
CA ILE A 188 9.36 10.36 -3.48
C ILE A 188 8.72 10.46 -4.86
N ALA A 189 7.45 10.07 -4.96
CA ALA A 189 6.63 10.29 -6.13
C ALA A 189 5.52 11.28 -5.82
N TYR A 190 5.27 12.20 -6.73
CA TYR A 190 4.16 13.15 -6.59
C TYR A 190 3.03 12.83 -7.56
N VAL A 191 1.80 13.03 -7.09
CA VAL A 191 0.59 13.01 -7.92
C VAL A 191 0.01 14.41 -7.96
N THR A 192 -0.25 14.94 -9.16
CA THR A 192 -0.87 16.26 -9.31
C THR A 192 -1.85 16.30 -10.48
N MET A 193 -3.00 16.94 -10.23
CA MET A 193 -3.99 17.28 -11.26
C MET A 193 -3.62 18.57 -12.02
N ASN A 194 -2.58 19.30 -11.53
CA ASN A 194 -2.12 20.54 -12.12
C ASN A 194 -0.80 20.35 -12.87
N PRO A 195 -0.78 20.32 -14.22
CA PRO A 195 0.44 20.13 -15.00
C PRO A 195 1.45 21.29 -14.85
N ARG A 196 1.02 22.41 -14.24
CA ARG A 196 1.88 23.58 -14.00
C ARG A 196 2.34 23.68 -12.53
N HIS A 197 2.18 22.65 -11.72
CA HIS A 197 2.56 22.66 -10.32
C HIS A 197 4.08 22.86 -10.16
N ASP A 198 4.51 23.99 -9.61
CA ASP A 198 5.91 24.44 -9.61
C ASP A 198 6.86 23.46 -8.89
N LEU A 199 6.45 22.91 -7.75
CA LEU A 199 7.24 21.92 -7.01
C LEU A 199 7.42 20.65 -7.85
N VAL A 200 6.33 20.13 -8.45
CA VAL A 200 6.39 18.91 -9.26
C VAL A 200 7.28 19.15 -10.49
N ARG A 201 7.16 20.29 -11.15
CA ARG A 201 8.04 20.63 -12.30
C ARG A 201 9.52 20.70 -11.92
N LYS A 202 9.85 21.22 -10.72
CA LYS A 202 11.23 21.22 -10.21
C LYS A 202 11.69 19.80 -9.92
N HIS A 203 10.84 18.98 -9.29
CA HIS A 203 11.09 17.57 -9.01
C HIS A 203 11.38 16.76 -10.28
N LEU A 204 10.56 16.95 -11.32
CA LEU A 204 10.75 16.30 -12.62
C LEU A 204 12.06 16.70 -13.32
N ARG A 205 12.45 17.98 -13.26
CA ARG A 205 13.74 18.44 -13.80
C ARG A 205 14.94 17.80 -13.09
N ALA A 206 14.76 17.40 -11.82
CA ALA A 206 15.76 16.66 -11.06
C ALA A 206 15.71 15.13 -11.31
N GLY A 207 14.89 14.67 -12.24
CA GLY A 207 14.72 13.23 -12.55
C GLY A 207 13.77 12.50 -11.59
N GLY A 208 12.93 13.23 -10.87
CA GLY A 208 11.96 12.66 -9.94
C GLY A 208 10.81 11.93 -10.63
N LEU A 209 10.08 11.11 -9.84
CA LEU A 209 8.91 10.35 -10.28
C LEU A 209 7.63 11.17 -10.00
N ALA A 210 6.74 11.26 -10.96
CA ALA A 210 5.42 11.84 -10.76
C ALA A 210 4.37 11.30 -11.73
N ALA A 211 3.11 11.28 -11.29
CA ALA A 211 1.95 11.17 -12.15
C ALA A 211 1.32 12.56 -12.31
N VAL A 212 1.16 13.01 -13.54
CA VAL A 212 0.63 14.33 -13.89
C VAL A 212 -0.58 14.16 -14.79
N LEU A 213 -1.65 14.92 -14.50
CA LEU A 213 -2.79 15.02 -15.40
C LEU A 213 -2.49 16.08 -16.44
N GLU A 214 -2.38 15.66 -17.70
CA GLU A 214 -2.09 16.55 -18.83
C GLU A 214 -3.32 16.78 -19.70
N GLU A 215 -3.43 17.99 -20.23
CA GLU A 215 -4.43 18.28 -21.26
C GLU A 215 -3.92 17.83 -22.63
N GLY A 216 -4.76 17.13 -23.36
CA GLY A 216 -4.49 16.72 -24.74
C GLY A 216 -5.67 16.98 -25.67
N ILE A 217 -5.50 16.69 -26.96
CA ILE A 217 -6.52 16.96 -27.99
C ILE A 217 -7.84 16.19 -27.71
N ASN A 218 -7.74 15.00 -27.13
CA ASN A 218 -8.89 14.12 -26.87
C ASN A 218 -9.34 14.12 -25.40
N GLY A 219 -9.00 15.13 -24.60
CA GLY A 219 -9.32 15.23 -23.20
C GLY A 219 -8.08 15.15 -22.30
N HIS A 220 -8.21 14.59 -21.11
CA HIS A 220 -7.11 14.50 -20.17
C HIS A 220 -6.38 13.16 -20.26
N MET A 221 -5.05 13.21 -20.16
CA MET A 221 -4.14 12.07 -20.18
C MET A 221 -3.47 11.92 -18.83
N ILE A 222 -3.44 10.71 -18.30
CA ILE A 222 -2.57 10.35 -17.18
C ILE A 222 -1.18 10.07 -17.75
N THR A 223 -0.21 10.84 -17.30
CA THR A 223 1.19 10.72 -17.75
C THR A 223 2.10 10.45 -16.57
N LEU A 224 2.96 9.46 -16.67
CA LEU A 224 4.04 9.23 -15.72
C LEU A 224 5.33 9.86 -16.24
N TYR A 225 6.07 10.43 -15.30
CA TYR A 225 7.43 10.92 -15.50
C TYR A 225 8.37 10.16 -14.58
N ASP A 226 9.45 9.60 -15.12
CA ASP A 226 10.49 8.93 -14.35
C ASP A 226 11.86 9.16 -15.00
N LYS A 227 12.81 9.70 -14.23
CA LYS A 227 14.20 9.92 -14.68
C LYS A 227 14.31 10.65 -16.02
N GLY A 228 13.41 11.62 -16.23
CA GLY A 228 13.34 12.39 -17.47
C GLY A 228 12.54 11.74 -18.61
N ALA A 229 12.11 10.49 -18.47
CA ALA A 229 11.17 9.87 -19.40
C ALA A 229 9.77 10.48 -19.22
N HIS A 230 9.07 10.70 -20.34
CA HIS A 230 7.68 11.14 -20.42
C HIS A 230 6.87 9.98 -20.98
N LEU A 231 6.01 9.39 -20.17
CA LEU A 231 5.27 8.15 -20.44
C LEU A 231 3.76 8.41 -20.38
N PRO A 232 3.13 8.85 -21.48
CA PRO A 232 1.68 8.92 -21.55
C PRO A 232 1.09 7.51 -21.40
N LEU A 233 0.22 7.31 -20.39
CA LEU A 233 -0.33 5.99 -20.11
C LEU A 233 -1.70 5.78 -20.74
N LEU A 234 -2.66 6.63 -20.34
CA LEU A 234 -4.06 6.36 -20.61
C LEU A 234 -4.89 7.64 -20.58
N TRP A 235 -5.80 7.77 -21.55
CA TRP A 235 -6.83 8.80 -21.50
C TRP A 235 -7.80 8.56 -20.38
N THR A 236 -8.14 9.60 -19.61
CA THR A 236 -9.00 9.45 -18.41
C THR A 236 -10.38 8.91 -18.74
N HIS A 237 -10.95 9.25 -19.90
CA HIS A 237 -12.27 8.78 -20.32
C HIS A 237 -12.33 7.27 -20.64
N LEU A 238 -11.17 6.61 -20.83
CA LEU A 238 -11.08 5.16 -21.06
C LEU A 238 -11.10 4.37 -19.74
N ILE A 239 -10.99 5.04 -18.59
CA ILE A 239 -11.07 4.37 -17.30
C ILE A 239 -12.54 4.35 -16.86
N PRO A 240 -13.20 3.18 -16.76
CA PRO A 240 -14.64 3.11 -16.47
C PRO A 240 -15.05 3.85 -15.18
N ALA A 241 -14.24 3.73 -14.13
CA ALA A 241 -14.50 4.36 -12.84
C ALA A 241 -14.47 5.90 -12.87
N THR A 242 -13.94 6.52 -13.91
CA THR A 242 -13.86 7.98 -14.05
C THR A 242 -15.13 8.59 -14.66
N ILE A 243 -16.08 7.77 -15.13
CA ILE A 243 -17.32 8.24 -15.77
C ILE A 243 -16.98 9.19 -16.91
N GLU A 244 -16.36 8.65 -17.96
CA GLU A 244 -15.87 9.41 -19.14
C GLU A 244 -14.90 10.56 -18.77
N GLY A 245 -14.11 10.39 -17.71
CA GLY A 245 -13.17 11.42 -17.24
C GLY A 245 -13.79 12.53 -16.38
N LYS A 246 -15.11 12.48 -16.11
CA LYS A 246 -15.84 13.53 -15.37
C LYS A 246 -15.66 13.39 -13.85
N ALA A 247 -15.48 12.18 -13.34
CA ALA A 247 -15.25 11.93 -11.91
C ALA A 247 -13.77 12.18 -11.56
N LEU A 248 -13.39 13.44 -11.38
CA LEU A 248 -12.01 13.88 -11.18
C LEU A 248 -11.34 13.22 -9.97
N HIS A 249 -12.09 12.95 -8.90
CA HIS A 249 -11.58 12.20 -7.74
C HIS A 249 -11.13 10.79 -8.12
N ASN A 250 -11.83 10.12 -9.04
CA ASN A 250 -11.44 8.81 -9.53
C ASN A 250 -10.29 8.87 -10.55
N VAL A 251 -10.16 9.99 -11.27
CA VAL A 251 -8.97 10.25 -12.09
C VAL A 251 -7.74 10.31 -11.18
N GLN A 252 -7.81 11.08 -10.09
CA GLN A 252 -6.72 11.17 -9.13
C GLN A 252 -6.41 9.83 -8.47
N ASN A 253 -7.43 9.04 -8.08
CA ASN A 253 -7.26 7.68 -7.57
C ASN A 253 -6.53 6.78 -8.57
N ALA A 254 -6.86 6.86 -9.86
CA ALA A 254 -6.19 6.10 -10.91
C ALA A 254 -4.72 6.54 -11.11
N MET A 255 -4.43 7.83 -10.98
CA MET A 255 -3.06 8.36 -11.04
C MET A 255 -2.21 7.81 -9.88
N PHE A 256 -2.77 7.75 -8.67
CA PHE A 256 -2.11 7.11 -7.53
C PHE A 256 -1.85 5.63 -7.79
N ALA A 257 -2.86 4.89 -8.24
CA ALA A 257 -2.70 3.47 -8.55
C ALA A 257 -1.63 3.23 -9.63
N ALA A 258 -1.59 4.07 -10.66
CA ALA A 258 -0.62 3.96 -11.75
C ALA A 258 0.83 4.23 -11.31
N VAL A 259 1.05 5.23 -10.43
CA VAL A 259 2.41 5.56 -9.98
C VAL A 259 2.91 4.61 -8.89
N MET A 260 2.01 3.90 -8.21
CA MET A 260 2.34 2.89 -7.20
C MET A 260 2.64 1.51 -7.81
N ALA A 261 2.17 1.26 -9.01
CA ALA A 261 2.36 0.00 -9.73
C ALA A 261 3.77 -0.16 -10.28
#